data_de5520b86b8a37c348777fc80d54505a
#
_entry.id   de5520b86b8a37c348777fc80d54505a
#
_cell.length_a   1.000
_cell.length_b   1.000
_cell.length_c   1.000
_cell.angle_alpha   90.00
_cell.angle_beta   90.00
_cell.angle_gamma   90.00
#
_symmetry.space_group_name_H-M   'P 1'
#
loop_
_entity.id
_entity.type
_entity.pdbx_description
1 polymer ?
#
loop_
_entity_poly.entity_id
_entity_poly.type
_entity_poly.pdbx_seq_one_letter_code
_entity_poly.pdbx_strand_id
1 'polypeptide(L)'
;MKLRENWREQKKRNSYGEQPVLDTIKMLNQLGIWIEVTTLVIPTLNDTEQEFHSIAEFIMSVSREIPWHISAFYPAYKLKYLPPTPFAILNRAREIGLETGLHYVYLGNVTNHGNAETKCPDCGQILIERTKIGIIKNNVQDNRCPNCGMEIAGVGL
;
A
#
# COMPACT_ATOMS: atom_id res chain seq x y z
N MET A 1 27.09 -6.62 -4.55
CA MET A 1 26.81 -7.61 -5.61
C MET A 1 26.36 -8.95 -5.04
N LYS A 2 27.14 -9.66 -4.22
CA LYS A 2 26.77 -10.97 -3.63
C LYS A 2 25.45 -11.02 -2.83
N LEU A 3 25.00 -9.95 -2.16
CA LEU A 3 23.81 -9.95 -1.30
C LEU A 3 22.49 -9.90 -2.11
N ARG A 4 22.47 -9.18 -3.25
CA ARG A 4 21.31 -9.20 -4.17
C ARG A 4 21.12 -10.55 -4.85
N GLU A 5 22.23 -11.23 -5.18
CA GLU A 5 22.20 -12.59 -5.74
C GLU A 5 21.66 -13.59 -4.72
N ASN A 6 22.09 -13.51 -3.45
CA ASN A 6 21.63 -14.40 -2.38
C ASN A 6 20.14 -14.21 -2.05
N TRP A 7 19.60 -12.98 -2.07
CA TRP A 7 18.17 -12.71 -1.88
C TRP A 7 17.34 -13.22 -3.08
N ARG A 8 17.81 -13.01 -4.31
CA ARG A 8 17.16 -13.53 -5.51
C ARG A 8 17.19 -15.06 -5.58
N GLU A 9 18.25 -15.68 -5.09
CA GLU A 9 18.36 -17.14 -4.95
C GLU A 9 17.48 -17.68 -3.82
N GLN A 10 17.32 -16.95 -2.71
CA GLN A 10 16.39 -17.32 -1.64
C GLN A 10 14.92 -17.14 -2.09
N LYS A 11 14.59 -16.12 -2.89
CA LYS A 11 13.28 -16.01 -3.57
C LYS A 11 13.02 -17.22 -4.50
N LYS A 12 14.03 -17.71 -5.21
CA LYS A 12 13.91 -18.91 -6.04
C LYS A 12 13.83 -20.23 -5.22
N ARG A 13 14.39 -20.27 -4.02
CA ARG A 13 14.34 -21.43 -3.10
C ARG A 13 13.05 -21.54 -2.32
N ASN A 14 12.36 -20.45 -2.05
CA ASN A 14 10.99 -20.51 -1.55
C ASN A 14 10.11 -21.05 -2.68
N SER A 15 9.81 -22.34 -2.62
CA SER A 15 9.01 -23.09 -3.59
C SER A 15 7.59 -22.57 -3.81
N TYR A 16 7.21 -21.55 -3.09
CA TYR A 16 5.91 -20.87 -3.15
C TYR A 16 6.02 -19.48 -3.76
N GLY A 17 6.76 -19.11 -4.71
CA GLY A 17 6.80 -17.83 -5.42
C GLY A 17 5.78 -16.74 -5.00
N GLU A 18 5.70 -15.65 -5.70
CA GLU A 18 4.69 -14.61 -5.44
C GLU A 18 3.29 -15.05 -5.90
N GLN A 19 3.21 -15.99 -6.84
CA GLN A 19 1.96 -16.40 -7.49
C GLN A 19 0.84 -16.84 -6.54
N PRO A 20 1.07 -17.67 -5.51
CA PRO A 20 0.00 -18.04 -4.56
C PRO A 20 -0.60 -16.86 -3.81
N VAL A 21 0.21 -15.83 -3.50
CA VAL A 21 -0.28 -14.60 -2.85
C VAL A 21 -1.16 -13.82 -3.82
N LEU A 22 -0.72 -13.66 -5.07
CA LEU A 22 -1.47 -12.97 -6.11
C LEU A 22 -2.80 -13.68 -6.42
N ASP A 23 -2.79 -15.00 -6.50
CA ASP A 23 -3.99 -15.80 -6.72
C ASP A 23 -4.96 -15.71 -5.53
N THR A 24 -4.44 -15.69 -4.30
CA THR A 24 -5.24 -15.50 -3.08
C THR A 24 -5.93 -14.13 -3.08
N ILE A 25 -5.23 -13.05 -3.42
CA ILE A 25 -5.80 -11.70 -3.51
C ILE A 25 -6.96 -11.68 -4.52
N LYS A 26 -6.77 -12.26 -5.71
CA LYS A 26 -7.81 -12.36 -6.74
C LYS A 26 -9.03 -13.13 -6.24
N MET A 27 -8.79 -14.29 -5.63
CA MET A 27 -9.85 -15.16 -5.10
C MET A 27 -10.66 -14.45 -4.02
N LEU A 28 -10.01 -13.81 -3.04
CA LEU A 28 -10.70 -13.09 -1.97
C LEU A 28 -11.55 -11.95 -2.51
N ASN A 29 -11.04 -11.19 -3.48
CA ASN A 29 -11.79 -10.13 -4.13
C ASN A 29 -13.04 -10.67 -4.88
N GLN A 30 -12.90 -11.81 -5.59
CA GLN A 30 -14.02 -12.47 -6.27
C GLN A 30 -15.11 -12.97 -5.29
N LEU A 31 -14.72 -13.32 -4.07
CA LEU A 31 -15.64 -13.73 -3.00
C LEU A 31 -16.29 -12.52 -2.28
N GLY A 32 -15.99 -11.29 -2.68
CA GLY A 32 -16.50 -10.08 -2.03
C GLY A 32 -15.90 -9.82 -0.64
N ILE A 33 -14.79 -10.45 -0.32
CA ILE A 33 -14.11 -10.25 0.97
C ILE A 33 -13.27 -8.96 0.88
N TRP A 34 -13.44 -8.06 1.87
CA TRP A 34 -12.59 -6.88 1.98
C TRP A 34 -11.13 -7.27 2.23
N ILE A 35 -10.24 -6.73 1.44
CA ILE A 35 -8.79 -6.97 1.52
C ILE A 35 -8.04 -5.66 1.44
N GLU A 36 -6.88 -5.62 2.10
CA GLU A 36 -5.90 -4.55 2.02
C GLU A 36 -4.53 -5.16 1.72
N VAL A 37 -3.76 -4.53 0.84
CA VAL A 37 -2.42 -5.01 0.47
C VAL A 37 -1.38 -4.17 1.18
N THR A 38 -0.42 -4.82 1.84
CA THR A 38 0.71 -4.13 2.50
C THR A 38 2.03 -4.53 1.86
N THR A 39 2.83 -3.54 1.49
CA THR A 39 4.21 -3.72 1.02
C THR A 39 5.18 -3.11 2.01
N LEU A 40 6.07 -3.92 2.60
CA LEU A 40 7.22 -3.43 3.34
C LEU A 40 8.33 -3.09 2.36
N VAL A 41 8.67 -1.81 2.22
CA VAL A 41 9.72 -1.37 1.31
C VAL A 41 11.08 -1.46 2.01
N ILE A 42 11.94 -2.35 1.52
CA ILE A 42 13.26 -2.60 2.09
C ILE A 42 14.32 -2.07 1.11
N PRO A 43 15.14 -1.08 1.51
CA PRO A 43 16.15 -0.49 0.64
C PRO A 43 17.05 -1.54 -0.02
N THR A 44 17.32 -1.37 -1.30
CA THR A 44 18.13 -2.27 -2.16
C THR A 44 17.52 -3.64 -2.48
N LEU A 45 16.40 -4.03 -1.87
CA LEU A 45 15.77 -5.33 -2.10
C LEU A 45 14.52 -5.23 -2.96
N ASN A 46 13.63 -4.27 -2.69
CA ASN A 46 12.37 -4.08 -3.41
C ASN A 46 11.94 -2.60 -3.46
N ASP A 47 12.90 -1.70 -3.69
CA ASP A 47 12.72 -0.24 -3.66
C ASP A 47 12.85 0.43 -5.04
N THR A 48 12.66 -0.34 -6.12
CA THR A 48 12.72 0.19 -7.49
C THR A 48 11.34 0.66 -7.97
N GLU A 49 11.31 1.72 -8.79
CA GLU A 49 10.06 2.20 -9.40
C GLU A 49 9.37 1.11 -10.23
N GLN A 50 10.14 0.26 -10.91
CA GLN A 50 9.59 -0.86 -11.69
C GLN A 50 8.81 -1.85 -10.80
N GLU A 51 9.32 -2.15 -9.60
CA GLU A 51 8.61 -3.01 -8.65
C GLU A 51 7.33 -2.34 -8.14
N PHE A 52 7.37 -1.03 -7.86
CA PHE A 52 6.19 -0.28 -7.45
C PHE A 52 5.11 -0.24 -8.53
N HIS A 53 5.49 -0.01 -9.79
CA HIS A 53 4.57 -0.10 -10.94
C HIS A 53 3.96 -1.50 -11.04
N SER A 54 4.77 -2.56 -10.96
CA SER A 54 4.27 -3.94 -11.05
C SER A 54 3.26 -4.28 -9.95
N ILE A 55 3.49 -3.80 -8.72
CA ILE A 55 2.55 -3.99 -7.60
C ILE A 55 1.27 -3.18 -7.83
N ALA A 56 1.39 -1.89 -8.18
CA ALA A 56 0.25 -1.02 -8.41
C ALA A 56 -0.64 -1.51 -9.56
N GLU A 57 -0.04 -1.90 -10.68
CA GLU A 57 -0.74 -2.47 -11.84
C GLU A 57 -1.44 -3.79 -11.50
N PHE A 58 -0.80 -4.65 -10.70
CA PHE A 58 -1.44 -5.87 -10.22
C PHE A 58 -2.67 -5.54 -9.36
N ILE A 59 -2.55 -4.68 -8.35
CA ILE A 59 -3.67 -4.30 -7.48
C ILE A 59 -4.79 -3.68 -8.33
N MET A 60 -4.46 -2.75 -9.23
CA MET A 60 -5.41 -2.12 -10.15
C MET A 60 -6.13 -3.13 -11.05
N SER A 61 -5.43 -4.20 -11.49
CA SER A 61 -6.02 -5.27 -12.30
C SER A 61 -7.06 -6.10 -11.54
N VAL A 62 -7.01 -6.10 -10.21
CA VAL A 62 -7.99 -6.78 -9.35
C VAL A 62 -9.12 -5.84 -8.98
N SER A 63 -8.80 -4.71 -8.34
CA SER A 63 -9.74 -3.62 -8.06
C SER A 63 -8.99 -2.35 -7.64
N ARG A 64 -9.40 -1.20 -8.18
CA ARG A 64 -8.90 0.12 -7.77
C ARG A 64 -9.27 0.50 -6.33
N GLU A 65 -10.24 -0.19 -5.76
CA GLU A 65 -10.76 0.05 -4.41
C GLU A 65 -9.92 -0.64 -3.31
N ILE A 66 -9.01 -1.55 -3.68
CA ILE A 66 -8.15 -2.22 -2.72
C ILE A 66 -7.12 -1.22 -2.16
N PRO A 67 -7.11 -0.95 -0.85
CA PRO A 67 -6.10 -0.09 -0.26
C PRO A 67 -4.71 -0.69 -0.36
N TRP A 68 -3.75 0.13 -0.79
CA TRP A 68 -2.34 -0.23 -0.79
C TRP A 68 -1.59 0.52 0.31
N HIS A 69 -1.10 -0.21 1.30
CA HIS A 69 -0.28 0.30 2.40
C HIS A 69 1.20 0.11 2.10
N ILE A 70 1.93 1.20 1.98
CA ILE A 70 3.37 1.22 1.71
C ILE A 70 4.09 1.52 3.02
N SER A 71 4.73 0.52 3.62
CA SER A 71 5.30 0.60 4.96
C SER A 71 6.81 0.75 4.95
N ALA A 72 7.32 1.66 5.79
CA ALA A 72 8.74 1.86 5.99
C ALA A 72 9.38 0.67 6.72
N PHE A 73 10.52 0.21 6.23
CA PHE A 73 11.39 -0.73 6.92
C PHE A 73 12.31 0.01 7.90
N TYR A 74 12.50 -0.58 9.06
CA TYR A 74 13.53 -0.21 10.02
C TYR A 74 14.48 -1.39 10.29
N PRO A 75 15.80 -1.14 10.41
CA PRO A 75 16.80 -2.17 10.59
C PRO A 75 16.53 -3.05 11.81
N ALA A 76 16.35 -4.37 11.58
CA ALA A 76 16.12 -5.33 12.63
C ALA A 76 16.74 -6.70 12.30
N TYR A 77 16.97 -7.50 13.30
CA TYR A 77 17.43 -8.89 13.22
C TYR A 77 18.59 -9.07 12.22
N LYS A 78 18.40 -9.88 11.17
CA LYS A 78 19.44 -10.19 10.16
C LYS A 78 19.66 -9.07 9.13
N LEU A 79 18.81 -8.04 9.12
CA LEU A 79 18.88 -6.91 8.18
C LEU A 79 19.37 -5.60 8.85
N LYS A 80 20.06 -5.71 10.00
CA LYS A 80 20.61 -4.55 10.74
C LYS A 80 21.64 -3.73 9.95
N TYR A 81 22.18 -4.28 8.88
CA TYR A 81 23.15 -3.62 8.00
C TYR A 81 22.53 -2.77 6.91
N LEU A 82 21.21 -2.86 6.71
CA LEU A 82 20.48 -2.00 5.76
C LEU A 82 20.04 -0.70 6.44
N PRO A 83 20.00 0.43 5.71
CA PRO A 83 19.43 1.66 6.24
C PRO A 83 17.89 1.56 6.36
N PRO A 84 17.26 2.39 7.19
CA PRO A 84 15.80 2.55 7.17
C PRO A 84 15.35 3.09 5.81
N THR A 85 14.09 2.83 5.44
CA THR A 85 13.53 3.31 4.17
C THR A 85 13.45 4.83 4.16
N PRO A 86 14.09 5.51 3.18
CA PRO A 86 13.95 6.94 3.01
C PRO A 86 12.51 7.33 2.68
N PHE A 87 12.01 8.41 3.29
CA PHE A 87 10.65 8.90 3.03
C PHE A 87 10.40 9.21 1.54
N ALA A 88 11.39 9.74 0.82
CA ALA A 88 11.28 10.03 -0.61
C ALA A 88 10.92 8.79 -1.44
N ILE A 89 11.45 7.61 -1.11
CA ILE A 89 11.14 6.36 -1.79
C ILE A 89 9.68 5.95 -1.53
N LEU A 90 9.22 6.06 -0.29
CA LEU A 90 7.82 5.77 0.06
C LEU A 90 6.86 6.73 -0.64
N ASN A 91 7.19 8.02 -0.65
CA ASN A 91 6.36 9.02 -1.33
C ASN A 91 6.30 8.77 -2.84
N ARG A 92 7.42 8.41 -3.47
CA ARG A 92 7.43 8.06 -4.89
C ARG A 92 6.60 6.82 -5.20
N ALA A 93 6.68 5.78 -4.35
CA ALA A 93 5.81 4.60 -4.47
C ALA A 93 4.32 4.96 -4.36
N ARG A 94 3.97 5.88 -3.45
CA ARG A 94 2.60 6.38 -3.30
C ARG A 94 2.13 7.14 -4.55
N GLU A 95 2.96 8.01 -5.10
CA GLU A 95 2.66 8.73 -6.34
C GLU A 95 2.39 7.74 -7.48
N ILE A 96 3.25 6.73 -7.68
CA ILE A 96 3.07 5.67 -8.67
C ILE A 96 1.72 4.96 -8.49
N GLY A 97 1.35 4.60 -7.26
CA GLY A 97 0.06 3.96 -6.99
C GLY A 97 -1.14 4.83 -7.39
N LEU A 98 -1.11 6.13 -7.07
CA LEU A 98 -2.15 7.08 -7.46
C LEU A 98 -2.16 7.34 -8.97
N GLU A 99 -1.00 7.50 -9.60
CA GLU A 99 -0.84 7.67 -11.05
C GLU A 99 -1.35 6.46 -11.83
N THR A 100 -1.20 5.24 -11.27
CA THR A 100 -1.75 3.99 -11.85
C THR A 100 -3.28 3.93 -11.75
N GLY A 101 -3.91 4.75 -10.88
CA GLY A 101 -5.36 4.86 -10.74
C GLY A 101 -5.93 4.20 -9.49
N LEU A 102 -5.10 3.78 -8.54
CA LEU A 102 -5.58 3.30 -7.24
C LEU A 102 -6.22 4.43 -6.44
N HIS A 103 -7.35 4.16 -5.82
CA HIS A 103 -8.08 5.17 -5.03
C HIS A 103 -7.46 5.40 -3.66
N TYR A 104 -6.90 4.38 -3.03
CA TYR A 104 -6.45 4.42 -1.64
C TYR A 104 -5.00 3.94 -1.52
N VAL A 105 -4.06 4.88 -1.35
CA VAL A 105 -2.64 4.58 -1.15
C VAL A 105 -2.14 5.30 0.09
N TYR A 106 -1.73 4.53 1.08
CA TYR A 106 -1.34 5.03 2.40
C TYR A 106 0.13 4.73 2.71
N LEU A 107 0.78 5.66 3.42
CA LEU A 107 2.12 5.43 3.95
C LEU A 107 2.04 4.98 5.41
N GLY A 108 2.67 3.84 5.70
CA GLY A 108 2.73 3.23 7.02
C GLY A 108 4.12 3.30 7.65
N ASN A 109 4.14 3.20 8.98
CA ASN A 109 5.37 3.18 9.77
C ASN A 109 6.27 4.41 9.57
N VAL A 110 5.68 5.57 9.26
CA VAL A 110 6.37 6.85 9.10
C VAL A 110 6.06 7.79 10.26
N THR A 111 7.05 8.61 10.65
CA THR A 111 6.87 9.61 11.70
C THR A 111 6.54 10.97 11.08
N ASN A 112 5.49 11.65 11.60
CA ASN A 112 5.15 13.06 11.32
C ASN A 112 4.78 13.44 9.88
N HIS A 113 4.24 12.52 9.08
CA HIS A 113 3.76 12.84 7.75
C HIS A 113 2.27 12.53 7.65
N GLY A 114 1.44 13.53 7.33
CA GLY A 114 -0.02 13.47 7.21
C GLY A 114 -0.55 12.61 6.03
N ASN A 115 0.04 11.43 5.81
CA ASN A 115 -0.28 10.56 4.67
C ASN A 115 -1.16 9.35 5.05
N ALA A 116 -1.85 9.45 6.19
CA ALA A 116 -2.82 8.46 6.65
C ALA A 116 -4.28 8.93 6.44
N GLU A 117 -4.48 10.09 5.81
CA GLU A 117 -5.80 10.62 5.48
C GLU A 117 -6.44 9.83 4.36
N THR A 118 -7.75 9.54 4.50
CA THR A 118 -8.55 9.06 3.38
C THR A 118 -9.18 10.27 2.67
N LYS A 119 -8.90 10.40 1.38
CA LYS A 119 -9.50 11.43 0.53
C LYS A 119 -10.52 10.81 -0.41
N CYS A 120 -11.53 11.57 -0.77
CA CYS A 120 -12.45 11.19 -1.82
C CYS A 120 -11.69 11.07 -3.15
N PRO A 121 -11.75 9.92 -3.85
CA PRO A 121 -11.02 9.74 -5.11
C PRO A 121 -11.50 10.68 -6.23
N ASP A 122 -12.74 11.16 -6.17
CA ASP A 122 -13.33 12.03 -7.17
C ASP A 122 -13.03 13.52 -6.90
N CYS A 123 -13.39 14.04 -5.73
CA CYS A 123 -13.30 15.48 -5.44
C CYS A 123 -12.12 15.88 -4.53
N GLY A 124 -11.33 14.94 -4.03
CA GLY A 124 -10.18 15.22 -3.17
C GLY A 124 -10.51 15.64 -1.73
N GLN A 125 -11.82 15.74 -1.36
CA GLN A 125 -12.23 16.08 0.00
C GLN A 125 -11.63 15.11 1.02
N ILE A 126 -11.05 15.63 2.11
CA ILE A 126 -10.59 14.79 3.22
C ILE A 126 -11.82 14.21 3.93
N LEU A 127 -11.93 12.89 3.91
CA LEU A 127 -13.04 12.14 4.48
C LEU A 127 -12.71 11.61 5.87
N ILE A 128 -11.53 11.01 6.02
CA ILE A 128 -11.10 10.45 7.32
C ILE A 128 -9.72 10.98 7.64
N GLU A 129 -9.63 11.63 8.80
CA GLU A 129 -8.37 12.11 9.37
C GLU A 129 -7.90 11.14 10.46
N ARG A 130 -6.63 10.73 10.36
CA ARG A 130 -6.04 9.77 11.30
C ARG A 130 -4.75 10.30 11.91
N THR A 131 -4.53 9.90 13.15
CA THR A 131 -3.23 10.00 13.83
C THR A 131 -2.70 8.62 14.17
N LYS A 132 -1.54 8.57 14.83
CA LYS A 132 -0.97 7.32 15.37
C LYS A 132 -1.87 6.63 16.41
N ILE A 133 -2.76 7.36 17.05
CA ILE A 133 -3.63 6.86 18.12
C ILE A 133 -5.06 6.57 17.67
N GLY A 134 -5.38 6.83 16.40
CA GLY A 134 -6.70 6.50 15.85
C GLY A 134 -7.29 7.56 14.92
N ILE A 135 -8.56 7.40 14.62
CA ILE A 135 -9.35 8.32 13.81
C ILE A 135 -9.69 9.56 14.64
N ILE A 136 -9.33 10.75 14.12
CA ILE A 136 -9.69 12.04 14.71
C ILE A 136 -11.06 12.49 14.19
N LYS A 137 -11.32 12.25 12.90
CA LYS A 137 -12.52 12.72 12.23
C LYS A 137 -12.91 11.74 11.15
N ASN A 138 -14.21 11.43 11.06
CA ASN A 138 -14.82 10.70 9.96
C ASN A 138 -15.98 11.52 9.42
N ASN A 139 -15.89 11.95 8.18
CA ASN A 139 -16.90 12.75 7.48
C ASN A 139 -17.72 11.90 6.49
N VAL A 140 -17.44 10.61 6.36
CA VAL A 140 -18.22 9.74 5.45
C VAL A 140 -19.66 9.63 5.98
N GLN A 141 -20.64 9.71 5.12
CA GLN A 141 -22.06 9.60 5.45
C GLN A 141 -22.70 8.54 4.55
N ASP A 142 -23.25 7.50 5.17
CA ASP A 142 -23.89 6.38 4.45
C ASP A 142 -23.01 5.81 3.33
N ASN A 143 -21.72 5.60 3.61
CA ASN A 143 -20.68 5.15 2.67
C ASN A 143 -20.48 6.12 1.48
N ARG A 144 -20.79 7.41 1.64
CA ARG A 144 -20.66 8.42 0.58
C ARG A 144 -19.85 9.63 1.01
N CYS A 145 -19.23 10.26 0.03
CA CYS A 145 -18.60 11.57 0.19
C CYS A 145 -19.68 12.65 0.35
N PRO A 146 -19.70 13.43 1.45
CA PRO A 146 -20.71 14.45 1.67
C PRO A 146 -20.62 15.62 0.68
N ASN A 147 -19.51 15.78 -0.04
CA ASN A 147 -19.29 16.87 -0.99
C ASN A 147 -19.77 16.53 -2.41
N CYS A 148 -19.47 15.34 -2.93
CA CYS A 148 -19.81 14.97 -4.31
C CYS A 148 -20.72 13.75 -4.44
N GLY A 149 -21.06 13.07 -3.33
CA GLY A 149 -21.93 11.89 -3.33
C GLY A 149 -21.27 10.61 -3.81
N MET A 150 -19.98 10.63 -4.18
CA MET A 150 -19.24 9.42 -4.59
C MET A 150 -19.30 8.36 -3.50
N GLU A 151 -19.57 7.13 -3.90
CA GLU A 151 -19.50 5.98 -2.99
C GLU A 151 -18.06 5.70 -2.57
N ILE A 152 -17.84 5.49 -1.27
CA ILE A 152 -16.53 5.28 -0.67
C ILE A 152 -16.43 3.82 -0.24
N ALA A 153 -15.49 3.12 -0.84
CA ALA A 153 -15.23 1.73 -0.49
C ALA A 153 -14.58 1.62 0.89
N GLY A 154 -15.12 0.71 1.71
CA GLY A 154 -14.60 0.44 3.06
C GLY A 154 -15.56 -0.42 3.88
N VAL A 155 -15.14 -0.76 5.08
CA VAL A 155 -15.94 -1.54 6.02
C VAL A 155 -16.23 -0.70 7.25
N GLY A 156 -17.53 -0.56 7.60
CA GLY A 156 -17.97 0.20 8.78
C GLY A 156 -17.80 1.71 8.63
N LEU A 157 -17.95 2.24 7.44
CA LEU A 157 -17.87 3.67 7.12
C LEU A 157 -19.21 4.39 7.37
#